data_7cda826ab4ab6a0aad55728bd64ee199
#
_entry.id   7cda826ab4ab6a0aad55728bd64ee199
#
_cell.length_a   1.000
_cell.length_b   1.000
_cell.length_c   1.000
_cell.angle_alpha   90.00
_cell.angle_beta   90.00
_cell.angle_gamma   90.00
#
_symmetry.space_group_name_H-M   'P 1'
#
loop_
_entity.id
_entity.type
_entity.pdbx_description
1 polymer ?
#
loop_
_entity_poly.entity_id
_entity_poly.type
_entity_poly.pdbx_seq_one_letter_code
_entity_poly.pdbx_strand_id
1 'polypeptide(L)'
;MHRRSFLAALTVLPALPLAARAAQGDLNIGIYPGTGKADIVMGDFRAYAMPFAQALGDAIGATPKLTLFRSIRSVQASLQSGRLDLYFVPPAVAVSALDSDYSPVARVRDQATGMLVRRKGATVTAVALTEKESWLDVMARHTLRQNKIEVEKLYNFKEQDDVYLAMQRDYAQAGSLRSKKADELIASGQYELWHPLPSTPDYTLMASNRLSAAQRDQLGAAAAALSPAAIQSLQKTIHSKVSGFVIDKQADYRIVKQAMSEAGY
;
A
#
# COMPACT_ATOMS: atom_id res chain seq x y z
N MET A 1 56.07 -64.57 -23.68
CA MET A 1 55.61 -64.11 -22.37
C MET A 1 55.40 -62.59 -22.43
N HIS A 2 54.13 -62.10 -22.62
CA HIS A 2 53.82 -60.67 -22.72
C HIS A 2 52.93 -60.29 -21.51
N ARG A 3 53.51 -59.49 -20.62
CA ARG A 3 52.76 -58.88 -19.52
C ARG A 3 52.06 -57.61 -20.05
N ARG A 4 50.73 -57.59 -20.06
CA ARG A 4 49.93 -56.43 -20.33
C ARG A 4 49.64 -55.72 -18.97
N SER A 5 50.19 -54.52 -18.83
CA SER A 5 49.89 -53.62 -17.72
C SER A 5 48.59 -52.86 -18.03
N PHE A 6 47.56 -53.03 -17.20
CA PHE A 6 46.33 -52.22 -17.21
C PHE A 6 46.55 -51.01 -16.34
N LEU A 7 46.56 -49.82 -16.95
CA LEU A 7 46.47 -48.53 -16.26
C LEU A 7 44.98 -48.22 -16.01
N ALA A 8 44.57 -48.23 -14.72
CA ALA A 8 43.26 -47.77 -14.31
C ALA A 8 43.32 -46.25 -14.14
N ALA A 9 42.62 -45.52 -15.01
CA ALA A 9 42.41 -44.05 -14.86
C ALA A 9 41.32 -43.80 -13.83
N LEU A 10 41.70 -43.28 -12.66
CA LEU A 10 40.75 -42.73 -11.68
C LEU A 10 40.24 -41.37 -12.15
N THR A 11 39.01 -41.31 -12.61
CA THR A 11 38.29 -40.05 -12.84
C THR A 11 37.81 -39.48 -11.52
N VAL A 12 38.49 -38.44 -11.05
CA VAL A 12 38.01 -37.61 -9.90
C VAL A 12 36.93 -36.71 -10.42
N LEU A 13 35.65 -37.00 -10.09
CA LEU A 13 34.56 -36.07 -10.29
C LEU A 13 34.69 -34.93 -9.25
N PRO A 14 34.68 -33.65 -9.69
CA PRO A 14 34.62 -32.53 -8.76
C PRO A 14 33.28 -32.56 -8.06
N ALA A 15 33.27 -32.77 -6.74
CA ALA A 15 32.12 -32.56 -5.89
C ALA A 15 31.77 -31.05 -5.89
N LEU A 16 30.74 -30.67 -6.66
CA LEU A 16 30.15 -29.35 -6.55
C LEU A 16 29.66 -29.19 -5.09
N PRO A 17 30.06 -28.13 -4.39
CA PRO A 17 29.51 -27.87 -3.06
C PRO A 17 28.01 -27.64 -3.21
N LEU A 18 27.20 -28.55 -2.70
CA LEU A 18 25.81 -28.23 -2.37
C LEU A 18 25.90 -27.07 -1.37
N ALA A 19 25.68 -25.84 -1.87
CA ALA A 19 25.48 -24.70 -1.00
C ALA A 19 24.34 -25.08 -0.04
N ALA A 20 24.68 -25.34 1.20
CA ALA A 20 23.71 -25.56 2.27
C ALA A 20 22.80 -24.32 2.28
N ARG A 21 21.59 -24.47 1.77
CA ARG A 21 20.56 -23.44 1.88
C ARG A 21 20.30 -23.29 3.35
N ALA A 22 20.89 -22.26 3.96
CA ALA A 22 20.65 -21.93 5.36
C ALA A 22 19.13 -21.93 5.61
N ALA A 23 18.70 -22.43 6.77
CA ALA A 23 17.29 -22.49 7.14
C ALA A 23 16.66 -21.12 6.85
N GLN A 24 15.79 -21.07 5.87
CA GLN A 24 15.13 -19.85 5.43
C GLN A 24 14.22 -19.40 6.56
N GLY A 25 14.49 -18.23 7.13
CA GLY A 25 13.60 -17.59 8.07
C GLY A 25 12.27 -17.20 7.40
N ASP A 26 11.27 -16.91 8.20
CA ASP A 26 10.01 -16.37 7.71
C ASP A 26 10.16 -14.87 7.38
N LEU A 27 9.53 -14.42 6.30
CA LEU A 27 9.32 -13.02 5.98
C LEU A 27 7.85 -12.67 6.23
N ASN A 28 7.57 -11.98 7.31
CA ASN A 28 6.22 -11.65 7.73
C ASN A 28 5.79 -10.32 7.08
N ILE A 29 4.79 -10.37 6.20
CA ILE A 29 4.33 -9.26 5.38
C ILE A 29 2.89 -8.89 5.73
N GLY A 30 2.67 -7.67 6.19
CA GLY A 30 1.36 -7.09 6.42
C GLY A 30 0.89 -6.30 5.20
N ILE A 31 -0.35 -6.50 4.78
CA ILE A 31 -0.98 -5.69 3.73
C ILE A 31 -2.28 -5.10 4.27
N TYR A 32 -2.42 -3.78 4.15
CA TYR A 32 -3.68 -3.09 4.36
C TYR A 32 -4.19 -2.57 3.01
N PRO A 33 -5.28 -3.14 2.47
CA PRO A 33 -5.81 -2.77 1.15
C PRO A 33 -6.35 -1.34 1.04
N GLY A 34 -6.49 -0.64 2.17
CA GLY A 34 -7.16 0.66 2.21
C GLY A 34 -8.68 0.55 2.20
N THR A 35 -9.34 1.70 2.20
CA THR A 35 -10.80 1.79 2.16
C THR A 35 -11.36 1.23 0.86
N GLY A 36 -12.34 0.33 0.94
CA GLY A 36 -13.01 -0.27 -0.22
C GLY A 36 -12.51 -1.64 -0.69
N LYS A 37 -11.51 -2.24 0.00
CA LYS A 37 -11.04 -3.61 -0.26
C LYS A 37 -10.83 -4.43 1.02
N ALA A 38 -11.20 -3.88 2.17
CA ALA A 38 -11.03 -4.56 3.44
C ALA A 38 -11.86 -5.85 3.58
N ASP A 39 -12.91 -5.99 2.80
CA ASP A 39 -13.82 -7.15 2.83
C ASP A 39 -13.44 -8.26 1.82
N ILE A 40 -12.30 -8.15 1.14
CA ILE A 40 -11.80 -9.20 0.25
C ILE A 40 -11.74 -10.56 1.00
N VAL A 41 -12.21 -11.63 0.33
CA VAL A 41 -12.14 -12.98 0.87
C VAL A 41 -10.69 -13.40 1.08
N MET A 42 -10.37 -14.03 2.21
CA MET A 42 -8.99 -14.37 2.57
C MET A 42 -8.29 -15.27 1.53
N GLY A 43 -9.03 -16.20 0.92
CA GLY A 43 -8.52 -17.08 -0.15
C GLY A 43 -8.07 -16.25 -1.36
N ASP A 44 -8.94 -15.36 -1.82
CA ASP A 44 -8.67 -14.47 -2.96
C ASP A 44 -7.51 -13.52 -2.66
N PHE A 45 -7.51 -12.91 -1.47
CA PHE A 45 -6.41 -12.06 -1.03
C PHE A 45 -5.06 -12.79 -1.12
N ARG A 46 -4.99 -14.01 -0.55
CA ARG A 46 -3.76 -14.80 -0.59
C ARG A 46 -3.36 -15.13 -2.02
N ALA A 47 -4.28 -15.58 -2.85
CA ALA A 47 -4.02 -15.90 -4.25
C ALA A 47 -3.47 -14.68 -5.02
N TYR A 48 -4.05 -13.50 -4.79
CA TYR A 48 -3.64 -12.28 -5.50
C TYR A 48 -2.36 -11.64 -4.95
N ALA A 49 -2.12 -11.69 -3.65
CA ALA A 49 -0.94 -11.10 -3.02
C ALA A 49 0.29 -12.02 -3.04
N MET A 50 0.12 -13.34 -3.18
CA MET A 50 1.22 -14.29 -3.09
C MET A 50 2.32 -14.09 -4.14
N PRO A 51 2.05 -13.78 -5.43
CA PRO A 51 3.12 -13.53 -6.40
C PRO A 51 4.04 -12.36 -5.99
N PHE A 52 3.47 -11.30 -5.40
CA PHE A 52 4.22 -10.18 -4.84
C PHE A 52 5.07 -10.64 -3.64
N ALA A 53 4.45 -11.33 -2.69
CA ALA A 53 5.11 -11.80 -1.49
C ALA A 53 6.24 -12.79 -1.79
N GLN A 54 6.03 -13.69 -2.77
CA GLN A 54 7.03 -14.67 -3.19
C GLN A 54 8.26 -14.01 -3.79
N ALA A 55 8.06 -13.00 -4.66
CA ALA A 55 9.18 -12.25 -5.24
C ALA A 55 10.04 -11.56 -4.15
N LEU A 56 9.41 -11.03 -3.10
CA LEU A 56 10.13 -10.45 -1.97
C LEU A 56 10.85 -11.51 -1.13
N GLY A 57 10.20 -12.63 -0.86
CA GLY A 57 10.79 -13.74 -0.12
C GLY A 57 12.01 -14.32 -0.84
N ASP A 58 11.88 -14.58 -2.14
CA ASP A 58 12.96 -15.12 -2.97
C ASP A 58 14.20 -14.20 -2.99
N ALA A 59 13.97 -12.87 -3.00
CA ALA A 59 15.06 -11.90 -3.03
C ALA A 59 15.99 -11.95 -1.81
N ILE A 60 15.48 -12.35 -0.66
CA ILE A 60 16.27 -12.44 0.58
C ILE A 60 16.39 -13.87 1.11
N GLY A 61 15.93 -14.87 0.34
CA GLY A 61 15.97 -16.27 0.73
C GLY A 61 15.07 -16.63 1.90
N ALA A 62 13.88 -16.04 2.02
CA ALA A 62 12.94 -16.25 3.11
C ALA A 62 11.57 -16.75 2.62
N THR A 63 10.84 -17.44 3.50
CA THR A 63 9.47 -17.90 3.19
C THR A 63 8.44 -16.81 3.55
N PRO A 64 7.65 -16.29 2.57
CA PRO A 64 6.72 -15.22 2.84
C PRO A 64 5.49 -15.71 3.63
N LYS A 65 5.09 -14.94 4.63
CA LYS A 65 3.85 -15.12 5.40
C LYS A 65 3.01 -13.84 5.32
N LEU A 66 1.80 -13.96 4.78
CA LEU A 66 0.90 -12.84 4.55
C LEU A 66 -0.09 -12.65 5.69
N THR A 67 -0.24 -11.40 6.14
CA THR A 67 -1.28 -10.94 7.05
C THR A 67 -2.11 -9.85 6.37
N LEU A 68 -3.43 -10.06 6.30
CA LEU A 68 -4.40 -9.05 5.81
C LEU A 68 -4.92 -8.22 6.98
N PHE A 69 -4.76 -6.92 6.90
CA PHE A 69 -5.41 -5.98 7.81
C PHE A 69 -6.71 -5.44 7.20
N ARG A 70 -7.75 -5.30 8.03
CA ARG A 70 -9.09 -4.88 7.59
C ARG A 70 -9.50 -3.50 8.09
N SER A 71 -8.63 -2.84 8.86
CA SER A 71 -8.86 -1.48 9.37
C SER A 71 -7.53 -0.79 9.68
N ILE A 72 -7.55 0.53 9.65
CA ILE A 72 -6.39 1.36 10.04
C ILE A 72 -5.97 1.04 11.47
N ARG A 73 -6.91 0.95 12.39
CA ARG A 73 -6.64 0.62 13.79
C ARG A 73 -5.87 -0.70 13.96
N SER A 74 -6.23 -1.72 13.19
CA SER A 74 -5.56 -3.03 13.30
C SER A 74 -4.13 -3.00 12.75
N VAL A 75 -3.88 -2.27 11.66
CA VAL A 75 -2.52 -2.15 11.13
C VAL A 75 -1.64 -1.27 12.01
N GLN A 76 -2.17 -0.18 12.59
CA GLN A 76 -1.44 0.66 13.54
C GLN A 76 -1.05 -0.11 14.81
N ALA A 77 -1.97 -0.88 15.40
CA ALA A 77 -1.66 -1.75 16.53
C ALA A 77 -0.56 -2.79 16.19
N SER A 78 -0.57 -3.30 14.96
CA SER A 78 0.48 -4.21 14.48
C SER A 78 1.83 -3.49 14.30
N LEU A 79 1.85 -2.28 13.76
CA LEU A 79 3.05 -1.45 13.65
C LEU A 79 3.71 -1.21 15.00
N GLN A 80 2.93 -0.82 16.00
CA GLN A 80 3.40 -0.62 17.37
C GLN A 80 3.98 -1.89 18.00
N SER A 81 3.46 -3.08 17.63
CA SER A 81 3.98 -4.36 18.11
C SER A 81 5.36 -4.71 17.54
N GLY A 82 5.74 -4.12 16.42
CA GLY A 82 7.01 -4.36 15.73
C GLY A 82 7.22 -5.79 15.23
N ARG A 83 6.17 -6.62 15.11
CA ARG A 83 6.31 -8.07 14.85
C ARG A 83 6.52 -8.43 13.40
N LEU A 84 6.01 -7.63 12.47
CA LEU A 84 6.14 -7.91 11.05
C LEU A 84 7.42 -7.29 10.49
N ASP A 85 7.91 -7.87 9.42
CA ASP A 85 9.14 -7.43 8.76
C ASP A 85 8.85 -6.38 7.69
N LEU A 86 7.71 -6.50 7.02
CA LEU A 86 7.26 -5.62 5.95
C LEU A 86 5.80 -5.21 6.13
N TYR A 87 5.48 -3.99 5.66
CA TYR A 87 4.12 -3.53 5.45
C TYR A 87 3.97 -2.95 4.05
N PHE A 88 2.90 -3.33 3.34
CA PHE A 88 2.47 -2.69 2.11
C PHE A 88 1.18 -1.93 2.40
N VAL A 89 1.27 -0.60 2.44
CA VAL A 89 0.26 0.27 3.06
C VAL A 89 0.06 1.59 2.32
N PRO A 90 -1.13 2.21 2.44
CA PRO A 90 -1.42 3.53 1.89
C PRO A 90 -0.70 4.65 2.67
N PRO A 91 -0.65 5.90 2.11
CA PRO A 91 0.22 6.98 2.59
C PRO A 91 0.07 7.34 4.07
N ALA A 92 -1.15 7.44 4.58
CA ALA A 92 -1.37 7.80 5.99
C ALA A 92 -0.82 6.73 6.96
N VAL A 93 -0.98 5.45 6.61
CA VAL A 93 -0.39 4.35 7.39
C VAL A 93 1.14 4.29 7.21
N ALA A 94 1.66 4.68 6.04
CA ALA A 94 3.10 4.78 5.84
C ALA A 94 3.73 5.84 6.76
N VAL A 95 3.05 6.96 7.03
CA VAL A 95 3.47 7.95 8.06
C VAL A 95 3.55 7.30 9.45
N SER A 96 2.51 6.55 9.85
CA SER A 96 2.52 5.83 11.14
C SER A 96 3.65 4.78 11.21
N ALA A 97 3.99 4.17 10.06
CA ALA A 97 5.10 3.22 9.98
C ALA A 97 6.47 3.89 10.17
N LEU A 98 6.67 5.11 9.64
CA LEU A 98 7.89 5.90 9.87
C LEU A 98 8.10 6.19 11.37
N ASP A 99 7.02 6.48 12.09
CA ASP A 99 7.06 6.73 13.54
C ASP A 99 7.17 5.42 14.37
N SER A 100 7.13 4.25 13.71
CA SER A 100 7.18 2.90 14.31
C SER A 100 8.41 2.07 13.90
N ASP A 101 9.50 2.74 13.55
CA ASP A 101 10.80 2.12 13.22
C ASP A 101 10.80 1.30 11.91
N TYR A 102 10.03 1.75 10.92
CA TYR A 102 10.03 1.25 9.55
C TYR A 102 10.51 2.34 8.59
N SER A 103 11.14 1.92 7.49
CA SER A 103 11.63 2.81 6.44
C SER A 103 11.06 2.40 5.08
N PRO A 104 10.76 3.34 4.17
CA PRO A 104 10.32 3.03 2.82
C PRO A 104 11.47 2.39 2.02
N VAL A 105 11.16 1.34 1.26
CA VAL A 105 12.13 0.69 0.36
C VAL A 105 11.69 0.76 -1.10
N ALA A 106 10.40 0.75 -1.36
CA ALA A 106 9.80 0.93 -2.67
C ALA A 106 8.38 1.44 -2.52
N ARG A 107 7.86 2.14 -3.52
CA ARG A 107 6.45 2.51 -3.60
C ARG A 107 5.89 2.22 -4.99
N VAL A 108 4.57 2.20 -5.09
CA VAL A 108 3.95 2.20 -6.42
C VAL A 108 4.36 3.46 -7.19
N ARG A 109 4.51 3.33 -8.50
CA ARG A 109 4.92 4.43 -9.37
C ARG A 109 3.85 5.53 -9.44
N ASP A 110 2.59 5.10 -9.43
CA ASP A 110 1.46 6.00 -9.48
C ASP A 110 1.35 6.82 -8.17
N GLN A 111 0.75 8.00 -8.27
CA GLN A 111 0.51 8.88 -7.13
C GLN A 111 -0.88 8.61 -6.54
N ALA A 112 -1.02 8.85 -5.24
CA ALA A 112 -2.32 8.98 -4.62
C ALA A 112 -2.95 10.30 -5.08
N THR A 113 -4.10 10.21 -5.76
CA THR A 113 -4.87 11.35 -6.24
C THR A 113 -6.32 11.24 -5.81
N GLY A 114 -6.95 12.35 -5.54
CA GLY A 114 -8.34 12.41 -5.10
C GLY A 114 -8.92 13.81 -5.23
N MET A 115 -10.21 13.94 -4.99
CA MET A 115 -10.97 15.17 -5.13
C MET A 115 -12.04 15.28 -4.06
N LEU A 116 -12.30 16.50 -3.62
CA LEU A 116 -13.57 16.88 -3.08
C LEU A 116 -14.52 17.17 -4.24
N VAL A 117 -15.60 16.43 -4.29
CA VAL A 117 -16.66 16.55 -5.30
C VAL A 117 -17.90 17.05 -4.59
N ARG A 118 -18.67 17.95 -5.24
CA ARG A 118 -19.95 18.43 -4.71
C ARG A 118 -21.07 18.30 -5.74
N ARG A 119 -22.30 18.29 -5.26
CA ARG A 119 -23.48 18.41 -6.13
C ARG A 119 -23.47 19.80 -6.77
N LYS A 120 -23.74 19.90 -8.08
CA LYS A 120 -23.79 21.17 -8.81
C LYS A 120 -24.76 22.16 -8.18
N GLY A 121 -24.27 23.38 -7.95
CA GLY A 121 -25.06 24.46 -7.39
C GLY A 121 -25.47 24.32 -5.91
N ALA A 122 -25.02 23.25 -5.23
CA ALA A 122 -25.37 23.06 -3.81
C ALA A 122 -24.52 23.94 -2.89
N THR A 123 -25.16 24.52 -1.87
CA THR A 123 -24.48 25.04 -0.69
C THR A 123 -24.05 23.86 0.16
N VAL A 124 -22.75 23.76 0.45
CA VAL A 124 -22.19 22.62 1.20
C VAL A 124 -22.22 22.93 2.70
N THR A 125 -23.05 22.22 3.43
CA THR A 125 -23.11 22.25 4.91
C THR A 125 -22.58 20.98 5.53
N ALA A 126 -22.56 19.87 4.75
CA ALA A 126 -22.06 18.58 5.21
C ALA A 126 -21.15 17.94 4.14
N VAL A 127 -20.07 17.30 4.60
CA VAL A 127 -19.12 16.58 3.75
C VAL A 127 -19.00 15.13 4.21
N ALA A 128 -19.10 14.19 3.26
CA ALA A 128 -18.88 12.78 3.47
C ALA A 128 -17.40 12.45 3.22
N LEU A 129 -16.77 11.81 4.19
CA LEU A 129 -15.36 11.40 4.19
C LEU A 129 -15.28 9.89 4.36
N THR A 130 -14.17 9.28 3.95
CA THR A 130 -13.89 7.87 4.22
C THR A 130 -13.50 7.63 5.68
N GLU A 131 -13.10 6.41 6.03
CA GLU A 131 -12.66 6.04 7.38
C GLU A 131 -11.69 7.08 7.95
N LYS A 132 -11.86 7.43 9.22
CA LYS A 132 -10.93 8.35 9.92
C LYS A 132 -9.49 7.88 9.77
N GLU A 133 -8.57 8.82 9.65
CA GLU A 133 -7.16 8.56 9.44
C GLU A 133 -6.82 7.95 8.07
N SER A 134 -7.81 7.69 7.20
CA SER A 134 -7.50 7.31 5.82
C SER A 134 -6.92 8.49 5.04
N TRP A 135 -6.16 8.22 3.98
CA TRP A 135 -5.58 9.28 3.14
C TRP A 135 -6.64 10.25 2.61
N LEU A 136 -7.80 9.76 2.19
CA LEU A 136 -8.90 10.62 1.70
C LEU A 136 -9.50 11.50 2.81
N ASP A 137 -9.67 10.97 4.02
CA ASP A 137 -10.15 11.75 5.18
C ASP A 137 -9.15 12.84 5.56
N VAL A 138 -7.88 12.47 5.70
CA VAL A 138 -6.80 13.37 6.11
C VAL A 138 -6.61 14.49 5.09
N MET A 139 -6.50 14.16 3.80
CA MET A 139 -6.27 15.14 2.75
C MET A 139 -7.49 16.02 2.49
N ALA A 140 -8.70 15.51 2.66
CA ALA A 140 -9.92 16.32 2.56
C ALA A 140 -9.98 17.37 3.66
N ARG A 141 -9.74 16.97 4.92
CA ARG A 141 -9.70 17.91 6.07
C ARG A 141 -8.63 18.98 5.89
N HIS A 142 -7.45 18.58 5.43
CA HIS A 142 -6.37 19.51 5.08
C HIS A 142 -6.82 20.49 4.00
N THR A 143 -7.43 20.01 2.90
CA THR A 143 -7.88 20.84 1.79
C THR A 143 -8.97 21.82 2.23
N LEU A 144 -9.95 21.40 3.04
CA LEU A 144 -10.98 22.29 3.59
C LEU A 144 -10.33 23.40 4.42
N ARG A 145 -9.39 23.06 5.31
CA ARG A 145 -8.67 24.02 6.15
C ARG A 145 -7.85 25.01 5.36
N GLN A 146 -7.06 24.54 4.36
CA GLN A 146 -6.23 25.41 3.52
C GLN A 146 -7.06 26.41 2.71
N ASN A 147 -8.26 26.03 2.31
CA ASN A 147 -9.20 26.90 1.61
C ASN A 147 -10.12 27.70 2.52
N LYS A 148 -9.93 27.63 3.85
CA LYS A 148 -10.76 28.32 4.87
C LYS A 148 -12.25 28.01 4.71
N ILE A 149 -12.56 26.74 4.37
CA ILE A 149 -13.92 26.26 4.20
C ILE A 149 -14.40 25.69 5.52
N GLU A 150 -15.42 26.31 6.07
CA GLU A 150 -16.14 25.83 7.24
C GLU A 150 -17.36 25.05 6.80
N VAL A 151 -17.57 23.87 7.38
CA VAL A 151 -18.76 23.06 7.19
C VAL A 151 -19.33 22.65 8.54
N GLU A 152 -20.65 22.56 8.62
CA GLU A 152 -21.33 22.24 9.88
C GLU A 152 -21.05 20.80 10.32
N LYS A 153 -20.92 19.86 9.36
CA LYS A 153 -20.82 18.43 9.63
C LYS A 153 -19.81 17.73 8.73
N LEU A 154 -19.01 16.85 9.35
CA LEU A 154 -18.14 15.89 8.67
C LEU A 154 -18.60 14.48 9.05
N TYR A 155 -19.06 13.71 8.07
CA TYR A 155 -19.48 12.32 8.27
C TYR A 155 -18.41 11.37 7.78
N ASN A 156 -17.96 10.43 8.61
CA ASN A 156 -17.01 9.41 8.19
C ASN A 156 -17.74 8.09 7.91
N PHE A 157 -17.40 7.48 6.79
CA PHE A 157 -17.90 6.19 6.32
C PHE A 157 -16.74 5.22 6.13
N LYS A 158 -17.02 3.93 6.15
CA LYS A 158 -15.96 2.92 6.01
C LYS A 158 -15.34 2.95 4.61
N GLU A 159 -16.16 3.14 3.57
CA GLU A 159 -15.75 2.97 2.18
C GLU A 159 -16.16 4.15 1.29
N GLN A 160 -15.54 4.26 0.11
CA GLN A 160 -15.86 5.30 -0.86
C GLN A 160 -17.27 5.13 -1.46
N ASP A 161 -17.78 3.90 -1.53
CA ASP A 161 -19.13 3.64 -2.01
C ASP A 161 -20.18 4.18 -1.03
N ASP A 162 -19.90 4.12 0.27
CA ASP A 162 -20.77 4.72 1.28
C ASP A 162 -20.74 6.25 1.21
N VAL A 163 -19.57 6.86 0.92
CA VAL A 163 -19.46 8.30 0.67
C VAL A 163 -20.33 8.70 -0.52
N TYR A 164 -20.26 7.94 -1.61
CA TYR A 164 -21.10 8.18 -2.77
C TYR A 164 -22.60 8.06 -2.46
N LEU A 165 -23.00 7.01 -1.75
CA LEU A 165 -24.38 6.80 -1.33
C LEU A 165 -24.89 7.92 -0.41
N ALA A 166 -24.05 8.42 0.50
CA ALA A 166 -24.40 9.54 1.37
C ALA A 166 -24.67 10.80 0.56
N MET A 167 -23.90 11.07 -0.48
CA MET A 167 -24.13 12.19 -1.39
C MET A 167 -25.40 12.00 -2.24
N GLN A 168 -25.66 10.78 -2.72
CA GLN A 168 -26.90 10.50 -3.48
C GLN A 168 -28.18 10.68 -2.64
N ARG A 169 -28.11 10.34 -1.35
CA ARG A 169 -29.24 10.42 -0.41
C ARG A 169 -29.34 11.76 0.31
N ASP A 170 -28.59 12.77 -0.12
CA ASP A 170 -28.57 14.12 0.48
C ASP A 170 -28.13 14.20 1.95
N TYR A 171 -27.47 13.16 2.49
CA TYR A 171 -26.84 13.24 3.81
C TYR A 171 -25.64 14.18 3.81
N ALA A 172 -24.99 14.34 2.65
CA ALA A 172 -23.90 15.28 2.44
C ALA A 172 -23.99 15.86 1.03
N GLN A 173 -23.68 17.15 0.88
CA GLN A 173 -23.66 17.83 -0.42
C GLN A 173 -22.33 17.66 -1.15
N ALA A 174 -21.27 17.28 -0.43
CA ALA A 174 -19.94 17.02 -0.97
C ALA A 174 -19.33 15.75 -0.35
N GLY A 175 -18.31 15.21 -1.01
CA GLY A 175 -17.58 14.05 -0.49
C GLY A 175 -16.17 13.94 -1.05
N SER A 176 -15.29 13.21 -0.34
CA SER A 176 -13.92 12.93 -0.78
C SER A 176 -13.82 11.55 -1.44
N LEU A 177 -13.30 11.53 -2.66
CA LEU A 177 -13.18 10.33 -3.47
C LEU A 177 -11.81 10.26 -4.15
N ARG A 178 -11.30 9.06 -4.43
CA ARG A 178 -10.16 8.85 -5.33
C ARG A 178 -10.53 9.36 -6.73
N SER A 179 -9.55 9.90 -7.46
CA SER A 179 -9.79 10.59 -8.74
C SER A 179 -10.63 9.79 -9.71
N LYS A 180 -10.35 8.49 -9.91
CA LYS A 180 -11.13 7.66 -10.83
C LYS A 180 -12.62 7.65 -10.48
N LYS A 181 -12.97 7.45 -9.20
CA LYS A 181 -14.38 7.43 -8.76
C LYS A 181 -15.01 8.82 -8.80
N ALA A 182 -14.24 9.86 -8.51
CA ALA A 182 -14.66 11.24 -8.63
C ALA A 182 -14.97 11.61 -10.08
N ASP A 183 -14.10 11.23 -11.02
CA ASP A 183 -14.29 11.49 -12.47
C ASP A 183 -15.54 10.79 -13.00
N GLU A 184 -15.78 9.53 -12.60
CA GLU A 184 -17.01 8.78 -12.95
C GLU A 184 -18.26 9.51 -12.46
N LEU A 185 -18.19 10.06 -11.23
CA LEU A 185 -19.31 10.80 -10.64
C LEU A 185 -19.53 12.15 -11.34
N ILE A 186 -18.46 12.88 -11.64
CA ILE A 186 -18.53 14.15 -12.38
C ILE A 186 -19.10 13.93 -13.79
N ALA A 187 -18.69 12.84 -14.45
CA ALA A 187 -19.19 12.48 -15.79
C ALA A 187 -20.71 12.22 -15.82
N SER A 188 -21.35 11.89 -14.67
CA SER A 188 -22.82 11.77 -14.58
C SER A 188 -23.56 13.11 -14.81
N GLY A 189 -22.85 14.24 -14.78
CA GLY A 189 -23.39 15.57 -14.98
C GLY A 189 -24.08 16.22 -13.77
N GLN A 190 -24.33 15.47 -12.70
CA GLN A 190 -24.98 15.97 -11.49
C GLN A 190 -24.00 16.57 -10.46
N TYR A 191 -22.72 16.23 -10.57
CA TYR A 191 -21.67 16.64 -9.65
C TYR A 191 -20.58 17.42 -10.40
N GLU A 192 -19.78 18.15 -9.62
CA GLU A 192 -18.66 18.91 -10.13
C GLU A 192 -17.45 18.79 -9.21
N LEU A 193 -16.25 19.01 -9.73
CA LEU A 193 -15.05 19.17 -8.92
C LEU A 193 -15.24 20.39 -7.99
N TRP A 194 -15.09 20.18 -6.71
CA TRP A 194 -15.07 21.26 -5.74
C TRP A 194 -13.64 21.72 -5.45
N HIS A 195 -12.79 20.77 -4.99
CA HIS A 195 -11.36 21.03 -4.82
C HIS A 195 -10.54 19.76 -5.14
N PRO A 196 -9.40 19.88 -5.84
CA PRO A 196 -8.46 18.79 -5.95
C PRO A 196 -7.78 18.55 -4.58
N LEU A 197 -7.49 17.29 -4.26
CA LEU A 197 -6.64 16.95 -3.13
C LEU A 197 -5.17 16.99 -3.57
N PRO A 198 -4.23 17.44 -2.72
CA PRO A 198 -2.80 17.35 -3.01
C PRO A 198 -2.38 15.92 -3.30
N SER A 199 -1.64 15.71 -4.39
CA SER A 199 -1.08 14.40 -4.73
C SER A 199 0.07 14.03 -3.81
N THR A 200 0.17 12.75 -3.46
CA THR A 200 1.22 12.22 -2.59
C THR A 200 1.77 10.91 -3.15
N PRO A 201 2.92 10.40 -2.67
CA PRO A 201 3.26 9.00 -2.86
C PRO A 201 2.07 8.12 -2.48
N ASP A 202 1.79 7.05 -3.25
CA ASP A 202 0.69 6.14 -2.93
C ASP A 202 1.20 4.93 -2.12
N TYR A 203 0.69 3.73 -2.34
CA TYR A 203 1.07 2.55 -1.58
C TYR A 203 2.57 2.34 -1.53
N THR A 204 3.07 2.12 -0.33
CA THR A 204 4.50 1.99 -0.07
C THR A 204 4.81 0.71 0.67
N LEU A 205 5.90 0.07 0.26
CA LEU A 205 6.52 -1.05 0.96
C LEU A 205 7.44 -0.47 2.03
N MET A 206 7.02 -0.61 3.27
CA MET A 206 7.74 -0.20 4.47
C MET A 206 8.46 -1.41 5.06
N ALA A 207 9.75 -1.31 5.27
CA ALA A 207 10.57 -2.38 5.85
C ALA A 207 11.03 -2.03 7.26
N SER A 208 10.98 -3.00 8.15
CA SER A 208 11.50 -2.86 9.52
C SER A 208 13.00 -2.54 9.51
N ASN A 209 13.41 -1.61 10.37
CA ASN A 209 14.83 -1.28 10.55
C ASN A 209 15.64 -2.41 11.20
N ARG A 210 14.98 -3.49 11.67
CA ARG A 210 15.65 -4.74 12.09
C ARG A 210 16.27 -5.50 10.93
N LEU A 211 15.73 -5.38 9.71
CA LEU A 211 16.34 -5.93 8.50
C LEU A 211 17.62 -5.15 8.19
N SER A 212 18.65 -5.86 7.74
CA SER A 212 19.90 -5.22 7.33
C SER A 212 19.68 -4.27 6.14
N ALA A 213 20.56 -3.30 5.95
CA ALA A 213 20.50 -2.40 4.80
C ALA A 213 20.50 -3.18 3.47
N ALA A 214 21.33 -4.23 3.37
CA ALA A 214 21.39 -5.09 2.19
C ALA A 214 20.06 -5.79 1.91
N GLN A 215 19.38 -6.33 2.93
CA GLN A 215 18.07 -6.95 2.76
C GLN A 215 17.02 -5.93 2.33
N ARG A 216 17.00 -4.72 2.93
CA ARG A 216 16.09 -3.64 2.51
C ARG A 216 16.32 -3.23 1.06
N ASP A 217 17.57 -3.18 0.60
CA ASP A 217 17.92 -2.87 -0.78
C ASP A 217 17.46 -3.97 -1.74
N GLN A 218 17.66 -5.24 -1.39
CA GLN A 218 17.18 -6.39 -2.15
C GLN A 218 15.65 -6.40 -2.27
N LEU A 219 14.94 -6.10 -1.18
CA LEU A 219 13.47 -6.00 -1.18
C LEU A 219 12.96 -4.87 -2.07
N GLY A 220 13.61 -3.69 -2.02
CA GLY A 220 13.29 -2.57 -2.91
C GLY A 220 13.51 -2.90 -4.38
N ALA A 221 14.64 -3.54 -4.69
CA ALA A 221 14.97 -3.99 -6.05
C ALA A 221 13.98 -5.05 -6.55
N ALA A 222 13.61 -6.03 -5.71
CA ALA A 222 12.64 -7.07 -6.04
C ALA A 222 11.26 -6.47 -6.34
N ALA A 223 10.80 -5.52 -5.53
CA ALA A 223 9.54 -4.82 -5.78
C ALA A 223 9.58 -4.07 -7.13
N ALA A 224 10.67 -3.36 -7.43
CA ALA A 224 10.83 -2.63 -8.69
C ALA A 224 10.92 -3.54 -9.93
N ALA A 225 11.38 -4.79 -9.75
CA ALA A 225 11.54 -5.80 -10.79
C ALA A 225 10.32 -6.74 -10.93
N LEU A 226 9.22 -6.48 -10.24
CA LEU A 226 8.02 -7.32 -10.32
C LEU A 226 7.53 -7.49 -11.77
N SER A 227 7.16 -8.72 -12.11
CA SER A 227 6.58 -9.02 -13.41
C SER A 227 5.22 -8.34 -13.61
N PRO A 228 4.82 -8.01 -14.85
CA PRO A 228 3.49 -7.47 -15.12
C PRO A 228 2.36 -8.33 -14.56
N ALA A 229 2.50 -9.65 -14.59
CA ALA A 229 1.52 -10.59 -14.05
C ALA A 229 1.39 -10.47 -12.52
N ALA A 230 2.51 -10.34 -11.80
CA ALA A 230 2.49 -10.13 -10.34
C ALA A 230 1.88 -8.78 -9.96
N ILE A 231 2.18 -7.73 -10.73
CA ILE A 231 1.58 -6.39 -10.57
C ILE A 231 0.07 -6.45 -10.79
N GLN A 232 -0.39 -7.07 -11.88
CA GLN A 232 -1.81 -7.23 -12.17
C GLN A 232 -2.54 -8.05 -11.09
N SER A 233 -1.87 -9.07 -10.55
CA SER A 233 -2.41 -9.86 -9.44
C SER A 233 -2.56 -9.01 -8.17
N LEU A 234 -1.50 -8.29 -7.78
CA LEU A 234 -1.51 -7.39 -6.62
C LEU A 234 -2.58 -6.29 -6.75
N GLN A 235 -2.78 -5.76 -7.97
CA GLN A 235 -3.81 -4.74 -8.25
C GLN A 235 -5.22 -5.18 -7.79
N LYS A 236 -5.50 -6.48 -7.78
CA LYS A 236 -6.80 -7.00 -7.32
C LYS A 236 -7.00 -6.89 -5.82
N THR A 237 -5.92 -6.68 -5.05
CA THR A 237 -5.99 -6.57 -3.58
C THR A 237 -6.20 -5.15 -3.09
N ILE A 238 -5.97 -4.12 -3.92
CA ILE A 238 -6.07 -2.71 -3.54
C ILE A 238 -6.87 -1.91 -4.56
N HIS A 239 -7.39 -0.75 -4.15
CA HIS A 239 -8.15 0.14 -5.05
C HIS A 239 -7.26 1.10 -5.86
N SER A 240 -6.05 1.39 -5.39
CA SER A 240 -5.14 2.27 -6.09
C SER A 240 -4.59 1.60 -7.36
N LYS A 241 -4.34 2.41 -8.39
CA LYS A 241 -3.66 1.92 -9.59
C LYS A 241 -2.24 1.51 -9.25
N VAL A 242 -1.80 0.38 -9.79
CA VAL A 242 -0.42 -0.11 -9.69
C VAL A 242 0.11 -0.36 -11.10
N SER A 243 0.81 0.62 -11.67
CA SER A 243 1.48 0.46 -12.97
C SER A 243 2.90 -0.12 -12.84
N GLY A 244 3.40 -0.29 -11.62
CA GLY A 244 4.71 -0.79 -11.27
C GLY A 244 5.22 -0.18 -9.98
N PHE A 245 6.45 -0.52 -9.61
CA PHE A 245 7.12 0.03 -8.44
C PHE A 245 8.34 0.85 -8.82
N VAL A 246 8.73 1.76 -7.93
CA VAL A 246 10.00 2.49 -7.96
C VAL A 246 10.66 2.36 -6.60
N ILE A 247 12.00 2.21 -6.61
CA ILE A 247 12.78 2.30 -5.37
C ILE A 247 12.69 3.75 -4.89
N ASP A 248 12.20 3.94 -3.69
CA ASP A 248 12.08 5.27 -3.11
C ASP A 248 12.29 5.19 -1.59
N LYS A 249 13.51 5.47 -1.17
CA LYS A 249 13.93 5.45 0.23
C LYS A 249 13.64 6.77 0.95
N GLN A 250 13.22 7.79 0.20
CA GLN A 250 12.99 9.15 0.69
C GLN A 250 11.62 9.69 0.24
N ALA A 251 10.64 8.80 0.10
CA ALA A 251 9.28 9.20 -0.27
C ALA A 251 8.77 10.33 0.62
N ASP A 252 8.33 11.42 -0.02
CA ASP A 252 7.95 12.64 0.69
C ASP A 252 6.52 12.55 1.23
N TYR A 253 6.41 12.30 2.52
CA TYR A 253 5.13 12.27 3.25
C TYR A 253 4.88 13.52 4.11
N ARG A 254 5.68 14.60 3.96
CA ARG A 254 5.55 15.80 4.82
C ARG A 254 4.15 16.36 4.83
N ILE A 255 3.52 16.48 3.65
CA ILE A 255 2.14 17.00 3.56
C ILE A 255 1.12 16.06 4.24
N VAL A 256 1.31 14.73 4.14
CA VAL A 256 0.43 13.75 4.81
C VAL A 256 0.61 13.85 6.32
N LYS A 257 1.85 13.92 6.81
CA LYS A 257 2.17 14.06 8.24
C LYS A 257 1.61 15.36 8.81
N GLN A 258 1.77 16.47 8.10
CA GLN A 258 1.17 17.75 8.46
C GLN A 258 -0.36 17.66 8.55
N ALA A 259 -0.99 17.10 7.52
CA ALA A 259 -2.44 16.99 7.45
C ALA A 259 -3.01 16.08 8.57
N MET A 260 -2.30 14.99 8.93
CA MET A 260 -2.65 14.13 10.07
C MET A 260 -2.58 14.92 11.39
N SER A 261 -1.47 15.63 11.63
CA SER A 261 -1.31 16.47 12.82
C SER A 261 -2.39 17.56 12.92
N GLU A 262 -2.71 18.21 11.79
CA GLU A 262 -3.78 19.22 11.73
C GLU A 262 -5.16 18.63 12.01
N ALA A 263 -5.40 17.37 11.67
CA ALA A 263 -6.65 16.66 11.95
C ALA A 263 -6.74 16.10 13.37
N GLY A 264 -5.63 16.14 14.15
CA GLY A 264 -5.57 15.61 15.52
C GLY A 264 -5.34 14.08 15.57
N TYR A 265 -4.67 13.53 14.56
CA TYR A 265 -4.31 12.11 14.45
C TYR A 265 -2.85 11.88 14.79
#